data_fa07aaad2c5acce0dceb37b05e6abd45
#
_entry.id   fa07aaad2c5acce0dceb37b05e6abd45
#
_cell.length_a   1.000
_cell.length_b   1.000
_cell.length_c   1.000
_cell.angle_alpha   90.00
_cell.angle_beta   90.00
_cell.angle_gamma   90.00
#
_symmetry.space_group_name_H-M   'P 1'
#
loop_
_entity.id
_entity.type
_entity.pdbx_description
1 polymer ?
#
loop_
_entity_poly.entity_id
_entity_poly.type
_entity_poly.pdbx_seq_one_letter_code
_entity_poly.pdbx_strand_id
1 'polypeptide(L)'
;MTGGIEEFRIAFGQQAIDDLHRRIDATRWPDVGWDTGWGTGTHDGVLRELVNYWRNDYDWFRWEERINEAGRHVRVQTDDTSELTHAVIYEPPAGVERKPFPLLLIHGWPGSIVEFLNAAPVLASTGYTVITPSLPGFAWSDVVREPGLHPALIARRLASLMTTLGYAKYGVQGGDWGSVIGRTLSTQFSSEVVGLHLNFGTATPVPAGQEPTQDETDYLAYRAAWEPEETAYMRQQGTRPQTLGYGLTDSPVGLMAWILEKFWAWSDHDDDDLSLWEYVDKDEVITNVMIYWLTGRVTSAARIYYEMTHVSADERAVYAEAVTVPTAYAKFPAEPFAPPREMMERSVNLVQFSEHEAGGHFAAFEQPDTFARDVISFFDTLS
;
A
#
# COMPACT_ATOMS: atom_id res chain seq x y z
N MET A 1 3.41 -8.47 -29.29
CA MET A 1 4.80 -8.74 -28.87
C MET A 1 4.70 -9.21 -27.44
N THR A 2 5.17 -10.40 -27.13
CA THR A 2 5.19 -10.89 -25.73
C THR A 2 6.11 -9.98 -24.94
N GLY A 3 5.58 -9.29 -23.96
CA GLY A 3 6.34 -8.44 -23.04
C GLY A 3 7.52 -9.22 -22.46
N GLY A 4 8.69 -8.60 -22.34
CA GLY A 4 9.87 -9.24 -21.78
C GLY A 4 9.71 -9.42 -20.27
N ILE A 5 10.02 -10.61 -19.77
CA ILE A 5 10.19 -10.87 -18.33
C ILE A 5 11.69 -11.01 -18.08
N GLU A 6 12.22 -10.23 -17.17
CA GLU A 6 13.61 -10.33 -16.71
C GLU A 6 13.66 -10.71 -15.23
N GLU A 7 14.55 -11.61 -14.87
CA GLU A 7 14.85 -11.90 -13.47
C GLU A 7 15.51 -10.68 -12.83
N PHE A 8 15.15 -10.41 -11.60
CA PHE A 8 15.64 -9.26 -10.86
C PHE A 8 16.13 -9.67 -9.48
N ARG A 9 17.16 -9.02 -9.00
CA ARG A 9 17.65 -9.15 -7.63
C ARG A 9 17.98 -7.76 -7.10
N ILE A 10 17.54 -7.48 -5.90
CA ILE A 10 17.87 -6.24 -5.19
C ILE A 10 19.34 -6.33 -4.77
N ALA A 11 20.11 -5.30 -5.08
CA ALA A 11 21.50 -5.20 -4.69
C ALA A 11 21.94 -3.75 -4.58
N PHE A 12 22.16 -3.28 -3.36
CA PHE A 12 22.75 -1.99 -3.08
C PHE A 12 24.15 -2.16 -2.50
N GLY A 13 25.09 -1.35 -2.99
CA GLY A 13 26.45 -1.39 -2.47
C GLY A 13 26.61 -0.66 -1.15
N GLN A 14 27.66 -1.01 -0.39
CA GLN A 14 28.01 -0.37 0.88
C GLN A 14 28.03 1.17 0.78
N GLN A 15 28.48 1.72 -0.35
CA GLN A 15 28.53 3.17 -0.57
C GLN A 15 27.18 3.87 -0.40
N ALA A 16 26.05 3.21 -0.75
CA ALA A 16 24.71 3.78 -0.55
C ALA A 16 24.36 3.87 0.93
N ILE A 17 24.78 2.87 1.72
CA ILE A 17 24.58 2.85 3.17
C ILE A 17 25.51 3.85 3.86
N ASP A 18 26.75 3.98 3.41
CA ASP A 18 27.69 4.97 3.92
C ASP A 18 27.19 6.41 3.67
N ASP A 19 26.59 6.68 2.49
CA ASP A 19 25.98 7.99 2.19
C ASP A 19 24.76 8.25 3.09
N LEU A 20 23.90 7.25 3.27
CA LEU A 20 22.78 7.33 4.22
C LEU A 20 23.27 7.69 5.63
N HIS A 21 24.23 6.93 6.16
CA HIS A 21 24.78 7.17 7.50
C HIS A 21 25.38 8.57 7.63
N ARG A 22 26.15 9.03 6.64
CA ARG A 22 26.71 10.38 6.60
C ARG A 22 25.61 11.45 6.65
N ARG A 23 24.49 11.26 5.97
CA ARG A 23 23.35 12.19 5.94
C ARG A 23 22.59 12.18 7.25
N ILE A 24 22.40 11.01 7.88
CA ILE A 24 21.82 10.90 9.22
C ILE A 24 22.70 11.67 10.22
N ASP A 25 24.01 11.43 10.21
CA ASP A 25 24.97 12.09 11.11
C ASP A 25 25.02 13.63 10.90
N ALA A 26 24.70 14.12 9.70
CA ALA A 26 24.67 15.54 9.35
C ALA A 26 23.27 16.18 9.49
N THR A 27 22.30 15.49 10.07
CA THR A 27 20.94 15.99 10.21
C THR A 27 20.89 17.29 11.00
N ARG A 28 20.23 18.27 10.41
CA ARG A 28 19.87 19.52 11.07
C ARG A 28 18.48 19.38 11.67
N TRP A 29 18.43 19.06 12.94
CA TRP A 29 17.18 18.93 13.67
C TRP A 29 16.44 20.27 13.75
N PRO A 30 15.09 20.26 13.59
CA PRO A 30 14.32 21.46 13.79
C PRO A 30 14.34 21.89 15.25
N ASP A 31 14.03 23.15 15.50
CA ASP A 31 13.77 23.59 16.83
C ASP A 31 12.38 23.06 17.31
N VAL A 32 12.33 22.58 18.53
CA VAL A 32 11.11 22.08 19.18
C VAL A 32 10.75 23.08 20.28
N GLY A 33 9.89 24.03 19.93
CA GLY A 33 9.52 25.12 20.84
C GLY A 33 8.75 24.65 22.08
N TRP A 34 7.97 23.61 21.95
CA TRP A 34 7.22 22.93 23.04
C TRP A 34 6.92 21.49 22.61
N ASP A 35 6.80 20.61 23.57
CA ASP A 35 6.41 19.22 23.33
C ASP A 35 4.88 19.14 23.19
N THR A 36 4.43 18.65 22.04
CA THR A 36 3.03 18.40 21.71
C THR A 36 2.74 16.92 21.44
N GLY A 37 3.70 16.04 21.74
CA GLY A 37 3.63 14.65 21.29
C GLY A 37 3.50 14.59 19.78
N TRP A 38 2.46 13.89 19.30
CA TRP A 38 2.13 13.76 17.88
C TRP A 38 1.20 14.89 17.37
N GLY A 39 0.74 15.77 18.23
CA GLY A 39 -0.30 16.77 17.91
C GLY A 39 0.10 17.83 16.87
N THR A 40 1.38 17.96 16.56
CA THR A 40 1.87 18.88 15.50
C THR A 40 2.68 18.15 14.41
N GLY A 41 2.55 16.84 14.32
CA GLY A 41 3.27 15.97 13.40
C GLY A 41 4.13 14.96 14.14
N THR A 42 5.14 14.42 13.47
CA THR A 42 6.00 13.37 14.03
C THR A 42 6.64 13.77 15.35
N HIS A 43 6.45 12.96 16.38
CA HIS A 43 6.99 13.18 17.72
C HIS A 43 8.53 13.18 17.70
N ASP A 44 9.15 14.30 18.14
CA ASP A 44 10.60 14.50 18.05
C ASP A 44 11.40 13.44 18.82
N GLY A 45 10.97 13.09 20.03
CA GLY A 45 11.63 12.08 20.86
C GLY A 45 11.61 10.69 20.24
N VAL A 46 10.45 10.25 19.73
CA VAL A 46 10.29 8.96 19.04
C VAL A 46 11.13 8.92 17.76
N LEU A 47 11.10 9.99 16.98
CA LEU A 47 11.89 10.07 15.74
C LEU A 47 13.40 10.00 16.04
N ARG A 48 13.89 10.69 17.07
CA ARG A 48 15.32 10.65 17.44
C ARG A 48 15.74 9.26 17.90
N GLU A 49 14.92 8.59 18.68
CA GLU A 49 15.19 7.22 19.11
C GLU A 49 15.22 6.27 17.91
N LEU A 50 14.23 6.35 17.02
CA LEU A 50 14.18 5.52 15.83
C LEU A 50 15.36 5.79 14.87
N VAL A 51 15.72 7.04 14.66
CA VAL A 51 16.87 7.42 13.82
C VAL A 51 18.19 6.92 14.42
N ASN A 52 18.34 6.97 15.76
CA ASN A 52 19.51 6.40 16.43
C ASN A 52 19.59 4.88 16.23
N TYR A 53 18.46 4.19 16.39
CA TYR A 53 18.36 2.75 16.11
C TYR A 53 18.68 2.46 14.63
N TRP A 54 18.07 3.19 13.70
CA TRP A 54 18.34 3.06 12.27
C TRP A 54 19.82 3.19 11.92
N ARG A 55 20.49 4.17 12.55
CA ARG A 55 21.91 4.47 12.32
C ARG A 55 22.87 3.41 12.87
N ASN A 56 22.55 2.80 14.01
CA ASN A 56 23.50 2.02 14.79
C ASN A 56 23.19 0.53 14.86
N ASP A 57 21.92 0.13 14.78
CA ASP A 57 21.47 -1.23 15.07
C ASP A 57 20.77 -1.89 13.88
N TYR A 58 20.17 -1.11 12.97
CA TYR A 58 19.48 -1.65 11.78
C TYR A 58 20.47 -2.11 10.72
N ASP A 59 20.24 -3.29 10.16
CA ASP A 59 21.07 -3.89 9.10
C ASP A 59 20.27 -4.04 7.80
N TRP A 60 20.52 -3.12 6.83
CA TRP A 60 19.92 -3.18 5.50
C TRP A 60 20.23 -4.47 4.77
N PHE A 61 21.48 -4.98 4.81
CA PHE A 61 21.85 -6.14 4.01
C PHE A 61 21.15 -7.42 4.47
N ARG A 62 20.86 -7.54 5.76
CA ARG A 62 20.01 -8.61 6.29
C ARG A 62 18.59 -8.51 5.71
N TRP A 63 18.00 -7.32 5.63
CA TRP A 63 16.67 -7.10 5.08
C TRP A 63 16.65 -7.23 3.55
N GLU A 64 17.67 -6.75 2.84
CA GLU A 64 17.84 -6.96 1.40
C GLU A 64 17.83 -8.46 1.05
N GLU A 65 18.55 -9.29 1.82
CA GLU A 65 18.56 -10.72 1.63
C GLU A 65 17.20 -11.34 1.94
N ARG A 66 16.56 -10.98 3.06
CA ARG A 66 15.21 -11.43 3.41
C ARG A 66 14.20 -11.13 2.31
N ILE A 67 14.22 -9.91 1.75
CA ILE A 67 13.34 -9.54 0.65
C ILE A 67 13.65 -10.37 -0.60
N ASN A 68 14.92 -10.52 -0.96
CA ASN A 68 15.35 -11.32 -2.10
C ASN A 68 14.99 -12.80 -2.00
N GLU A 69 14.95 -13.35 -0.79
CA GLU A 69 14.62 -14.75 -0.53
C GLU A 69 13.11 -14.99 -0.36
N ALA A 70 12.32 -13.95 -0.16
CA ALA A 70 10.88 -14.05 0.07
C ALA A 70 10.13 -14.68 -1.10
N GLY A 71 10.60 -14.46 -2.34
CA GLY A 71 10.00 -14.97 -3.56
C GLY A 71 10.86 -14.73 -4.78
N ARG A 72 10.35 -15.09 -5.94
CA ARG A 72 11.02 -14.84 -7.24
C ARG A 72 10.74 -13.40 -7.69
N HIS A 73 11.77 -12.59 -7.80
CA HIS A 73 11.67 -11.21 -8.26
C HIS A 73 11.78 -11.14 -9.79
N VAL A 74 10.87 -10.41 -10.39
CA VAL A 74 10.84 -10.18 -11.84
C VAL A 74 10.60 -8.70 -12.15
N ARG A 75 11.06 -8.24 -13.30
CA ARG A 75 10.64 -6.98 -13.91
C ARG A 75 10.01 -7.28 -15.26
N VAL A 76 8.83 -6.75 -15.48
CA VAL A 76 7.99 -7.11 -16.62
C VAL A 76 7.66 -5.86 -17.42
N GLN A 77 7.89 -5.92 -18.73
CA GLN A 77 7.41 -4.93 -19.66
C GLN A 77 5.94 -5.20 -19.97
N THR A 78 5.08 -4.24 -19.67
CA THR A 78 3.65 -4.29 -20.00
C THR A 78 3.39 -3.72 -21.40
N ASP A 79 2.28 -4.09 -22.02
CA ASP A 79 2.02 -3.81 -23.45
C ASP A 79 1.90 -2.33 -23.81
N ASP A 80 1.61 -1.46 -22.85
CA ASP A 80 1.32 -0.04 -23.06
C ASP A 80 2.54 0.88 -22.87
N THR A 81 3.68 0.36 -22.42
CA THR A 81 4.86 1.15 -22.09
C THR A 81 6.17 0.39 -22.24
N SER A 82 7.27 1.14 -22.39
CA SER A 82 8.63 0.59 -22.28
C SER A 82 9.13 0.50 -20.83
N GLU A 83 8.38 1.05 -19.88
CA GLU A 83 8.73 1.03 -18.46
C GLU A 83 8.46 -0.35 -17.87
N LEU A 84 9.37 -0.82 -17.02
CA LEU A 84 9.28 -2.12 -16.38
C LEU A 84 8.56 -2.02 -15.05
N THR A 85 7.63 -2.93 -14.81
CA THR A 85 6.96 -3.12 -13.52
C THR A 85 7.62 -4.27 -12.77
N HIS A 86 8.12 -4.01 -11.57
CA HIS A 86 8.67 -5.02 -10.67
C HIS A 86 7.56 -5.77 -9.96
N ALA A 87 7.75 -7.08 -9.74
CA ALA A 87 6.87 -7.89 -8.89
C ALA A 87 7.66 -9.00 -8.19
N VAL A 88 7.18 -9.41 -7.01
CA VAL A 88 7.62 -10.61 -6.31
C VAL A 88 6.56 -11.70 -6.48
N ILE A 89 6.98 -12.90 -6.83
CA ILE A 89 6.13 -14.06 -7.03
C ILE A 89 6.44 -15.09 -5.96
N TYR A 90 5.47 -15.35 -5.09
CA TYR A 90 5.53 -16.37 -4.06
C TYR A 90 4.84 -17.63 -4.57
N GLU A 91 5.60 -18.68 -4.74
CA GLU A 91 5.07 -19.96 -5.22
C GLU A 91 4.65 -20.87 -4.05
N PRO A 92 3.57 -21.64 -4.20
CA PRO A 92 3.22 -22.66 -3.23
C PRO A 92 4.38 -23.63 -2.96
N PRO A 93 4.59 -24.08 -1.71
CA PRO A 93 5.61 -25.06 -1.37
C PRO A 93 5.43 -26.37 -2.17
N ALA A 94 6.53 -27.09 -2.40
CA ALA A 94 6.50 -28.37 -3.08
C ALA A 94 5.57 -29.37 -2.35
N GLY A 95 4.67 -30.00 -3.10
CA GLY A 95 3.69 -30.97 -2.56
C GLY A 95 2.38 -30.38 -2.10
N VAL A 96 2.24 -29.05 -2.07
CA VAL A 96 0.96 -28.39 -1.82
C VAL A 96 0.17 -28.32 -3.12
N GLU A 97 -1.12 -28.68 -3.09
CA GLU A 97 -2.00 -28.57 -4.25
C GLU A 97 -2.22 -27.11 -4.63
N ARG A 98 -2.02 -26.78 -5.91
CA ARG A 98 -2.14 -25.40 -6.39
C ARG A 98 -3.61 -25.04 -6.54
N LYS A 99 -3.93 -23.85 -6.06
CA LYS A 99 -5.25 -23.24 -6.31
C LYS A 99 -5.41 -22.85 -7.79
N PRO A 100 -6.67 -22.77 -8.28
CA PRO A 100 -6.95 -22.61 -9.74
C PRO A 100 -6.57 -21.24 -10.30
N PHE A 101 -6.30 -20.25 -9.45
CA PHE A 101 -5.89 -18.90 -9.84
C PHE A 101 -4.92 -18.30 -8.80
N PRO A 102 -4.03 -17.39 -9.22
CA PRO A 102 -3.15 -16.65 -8.32
C PRO A 102 -3.87 -15.48 -7.65
N LEU A 103 -3.23 -14.92 -6.62
CA LEU A 103 -3.66 -13.69 -5.95
C LEU A 103 -2.70 -12.54 -6.30
N LEU A 104 -3.25 -11.40 -6.69
CA LEU A 104 -2.56 -10.13 -6.89
C LEU A 104 -2.81 -9.24 -5.67
N LEU A 105 -1.78 -8.97 -4.87
CA LEU A 105 -1.86 -8.11 -3.69
C LEU A 105 -1.25 -6.74 -4.02
N ILE A 106 -2.04 -5.70 -3.86
CA ILE A 106 -1.71 -4.34 -4.31
C ILE A 106 -1.55 -3.42 -3.10
N HIS A 107 -0.32 -2.94 -2.87
CA HIS A 107 0.00 -1.97 -1.81
C HIS A 107 -0.45 -0.54 -2.16
N GLY A 108 -0.25 0.39 -1.22
CA GLY A 108 -0.50 1.81 -1.42
C GLY A 108 0.66 2.72 -1.00
N TRP A 109 0.33 3.94 -0.58
CA TRP A 109 1.26 4.93 -0.05
C TRP A 109 0.97 5.18 1.45
N PRO A 110 1.97 5.23 2.34
CA PRO A 110 3.42 5.18 2.10
C PRO A 110 4.02 3.77 2.14
N GLY A 111 3.25 2.76 1.82
CA GLY A 111 3.66 1.37 1.84
C GLY A 111 4.48 0.92 0.64
N SER A 112 4.77 -0.37 0.61
CA SER A 112 5.47 -1.07 -0.46
C SER A 112 5.20 -2.57 -0.39
N ILE A 113 5.90 -3.38 -1.18
CA ILE A 113 5.81 -4.84 -1.10
C ILE A 113 6.19 -5.41 0.28
N VAL A 114 6.88 -4.62 1.13
CA VAL A 114 7.26 -5.05 2.49
C VAL A 114 6.03 -5.35 3.34
N GLU A 115 4.90 -4.67 3.09
CA GLU A 115 3.63 -4.96 3.76
C GLU A 115 3.23 -6.44 3.70
N PHE A 116 3.59 -7.12 2.61
CA PHE A 116 3.17 -8.49 2.36
C PHE A 116 4.23 -9.54 2.68
N LEU A 117 5.42 -9.15 3.19
CA LEU A 117 6.52 -10.10 3.46
C LEU A 117 6.13 -11.21 4.44
N ASN A 118 5.24 -10.92 5.40
CA ASN A 118 4.76 -11.91 6.37
C ASN A 118 3.49 -12.61 5.88
N ALA A 119 2.56 -11.90 5.25
CA ALA A 119 1.26 -12.44 4.84
C ALA A 119 1.34 -13.28 3.55
N ALA A 120 2.15 -12.89 2.56
CA ALA A 120 2.21 -13.59 1.28
C ALA A 120 2.71 -15.05 1.39
N PRO A 121 3.72 -15.38 2.22
CA PRO A 121 4.11 -16.77 2.45
C PRO A 121 3.00 -17.62 3.09
N VAL A 122 2.18 -17.04 3.99
CA VAL A 122 1.02 -17.73 4.59
C VAL A 122 0.01 -18.08 3.51
N LEU A 123 -0.34 -17.13 2.63
CA LEU A 123 -1.21 -17.36 1.47
C LEU A 123 -0.63 -18.43 0.53
N ALA A 124 0.66 -18.35 0.23
CA ALA A 124 1.31 -19.33 -0.64
C ALA A 124 1.30 -20.74 -0.03
N SER A 125 1.41 -20.85 1.29
CA SER A 125 1.37 -22.15 2.01
C SER A 125 0.05 -22.89 1.83
N THR A 126 -1.04 -22.19 1.48
CA THR A 126 -2.37 -22.77 1.22
C THR A 126 -2.64 -23.11 -0.25
N GLY A 127 -1.62 -22.95 -1.11
CA GLY A 127 -1.70 -23.33 -2.52
C GLY A 127 -1.87 -22.18 -3.51
N TYR A 128 -2.03 -20.94 -3.05
CA TYR A 128 -2.06 -19.78 -3.94
C TYR A 128 -0.66 -19.40 -4.44
N THR A 129 -0.53 -19.15 -5.73
CA THR A 129 0.58 -18.31 -6.21
C THR A 129 0.23 -16.86 -5.87
N VAL A 130 1.13 -16.13 -5.21
CA VAL A 130 0.88 -14.75 -4.79
C VAL A 130 1.81 -13.82 -5.55
N ILE A 131 1.26 -12.75 -6.11
CA ILE A 131 2.02 -11.73 -6.85
C ILE A 131 1.87 -10.39 -6.11
N THR A 132 3.01 -9.80 -5.69
CA THR A 132 3.05 -8.49 -5.06
C THR A 132 3.86 -7.52 -5.93
N PRO A 133 3.20 -6.72 -6.78
CA PRO A 133 3.90 -5.75 -7.60
C PRO A 133 4.39 -4.56 -6.76
N SER A 134 5.54 -4.00 -7.11
CA SER A 134 5.81 -2.59 -6.81
C SER A 134 5.00 -1.76 -7.79
N LEU A 135 4.14 -0.87 -7.29
CA LEU A 135 3.35 -0.01 -8.18
C LEU A 135 4.26 0.78 -9.14
N PRO A 136 3.82 1.08 -10.38
CA PRO A 136 4.57 1.92 -11.29
C PRO A 136 4.98 3.24 -10.62
N GLY A 137 6.27 3.57 -10.67
CA GLY A 137 6.83 4.73 -9.98
C GLY A 137 7.20 4.53 -8.51
N PHE A 138 6.97 3.33 -7.96
CA PHE A 138 7.36 2.94 -6.59
C PHE A 138 8.52 1.94 -6.62
N ALA A 139 9.30 1.91 -5.55
CA ALA A 139 10.33 0.92 -5.28
C ALA A 139 11.18 0.59 -6.54
N TRP A 140 11.19 -0.66 -6.99
CA TRP A 140 12.02 -1.14 -8.11
C TRP A 140 11.30 -1.12 -9.47
N SER A 141 10.06 -0.65 -9.53
CA SER A 141 9.41 -0.30 -10.80
C SER A 141 10.03 0.97 -11.40
N ASP A 142 10.00 1.09 -12.72
CA ASP A 142 10.55 2.27 -13.38
C ASP A 142 9.80 3.55 -13.02
N VAL A 143 10.53 4.67 -13.08
CA VAL A 143 9.92 5.99 -12.94
C VAL A 143 8.98 6.24 -14.11
N VAL A 144 7.78 6.65 -13.81
CA VAL A 144 6.82 7.10 -14.82
C VAL A 144 7.30 8.40 -15.43
N ARG A 145 7.52 8.42 -16.74
CA ARG A 145 8.12 9.54 -17.48
C ARG A 145 7.09 10.48 -18.09
N GLU A 146 5.91 9.95 -18.39
CA GLU A 146 4.82 10.70 -18.98
C GLU A 146 3.72 10.97 -17.93
N PRO A 147 3.09 12.16 -17.93
CA PRO A 147 1.97 12.44 -17.04
C PRO A 147 0.75 11.58 -17.41
N GLY A 148 -0.19 11.47 -16.46
CA GLY A 148 -1.47 10.80 -16.67
C GLY A 148 -1.57 9.41 -16.06
N LEU A 149 -0.52 8.88 -15.40
CA LEU A 149 -0.60 7.55 -14.79
C LEU A 149 -1.40 7.58 -13.48
N HIS A 150 -2.70 7.80 -13.59
CA HIS A 150 -3.67 7.70 -12.50
C HIS A 150 -4.07 6.24 -12.23
N PRO A 151 -4.76 5.93 -11.11
CA PRO A 151 -5.05 4.54 -10.70
C PRO A 151 -5.68 3.65 -11.77
N ALA A 152 -6.52 4.17 -12.67
CA ALA A 152 -7.13 3.34 -13.73
C ALA A 152 -6.11 2.91 -14.80
N LEU A 153 -5.09 3.72 -15.08
CA LEU A 153 -4.00 3.31 -15.97
C LEU A 153 -3.03 2.35 -15.26
N ILE A 154 -2.82 2.51 -13.95
CA ILE A 154 -2.08 1.53 -13.14
C ILE A 154 -2.82 0.18 -13.18
N ALA A 155 -4.15 0.16 -13.04
CA ALA A 155 -4.96 -1.05 -13.14
C ALA A 155 -4.75 -1.78 -14.49
N ARG A 156 -4.70 -1.04 -15.61
CA ARG A 156 -4.39 -1.63 -16.93
C ARG A 156 -2.99 -2.24 -16.99
N ARG A 157 -2.00 -1.55 -16.42
CA ARG A 157 -0.62 -2.10 -16.36
C ARG A 157 -0.56 -3.37 -15.53
N LEU A 158 -1.29 -3.45 -14.42
CA LEU A 158 -1.36 -4.65 -13.61
C LEU A 158 -2.11 -5.80 -14.30
N ALA A 159 -3.18 -5.52 -15.07
CA ALA A 159 -3.82 -6.53 -15.92
C ALA A 159 -2.84 -7.07 -16.98
N SER A 160 -2.11 -6.18 -17.65
CA SER A 160 -1.07 -6.57 -18.62
C SER A 160 0.07 -7.35 -17.94
N LEU A 161 0.48 -6.97 -16.72
CA LEU A 161 1.44 -7.73 -15.91
C LEU A 161 0.97 -9.18 -15.72
N MET A 162 -0.28 -9.37 -15.24
CA MET A 162 -0.86 -10.70 -15.00
C MET A 162 -0.93 -11.52 -16.29
N THR A 163 -1.36 -10.92 -17.38
CA THR A 163 -1.40 -11.56 -18.71
C THR A 163 -0.02 -11.96 -19.18
N THR A 164 0.99 -11.09 -19.04
CA THR A 164 2.38 -11.36 -19.43
C THR A 164 2.99 -12.48 -18.59
N LEU A 165 2.65 -12.57 -17.30
CA LEU A 165 3.03 -13.67 -16.42
C LEU A 165 2.29 -14.99 -16.72
N GLY A 166 1.30 -14.98 -17.63
CA GLY A 166 0.57 -16.17 -18.08
C GLY A 166 -0.72 -16.45 -17.30
N TYR A 167 -1.22 -15.49 -16.52
CA TYR A 167 -2.44 -15.64 -15.72
C TYR A 167 -3.66 -15.00 -16.38
N ALA A 168 -4.58 -15.83 -16.90
CA ALA A 168 -5.83 -15.38 -17.52
C ALA A 168 -6.93 -15.07 -16.50
N LYS A 169 -6.83 -15.60 -15.28
CA LYS A 169 -7.76 -15.38 -14.17
C LYS A 169 -6.96 -15.18 -12.89
N TYR A 170 -7.39 -14.26 -12.02
CA TYR A 170 -6.72 -13.98 -10.74
C TYR A 170 -7.67 -13.34 -9.73
N GLY A 171 -7.41 -13.58 -8.46
CA GLY A 171 -8.02 -12.82 -7.36
C GLY A 171 -7.25 -11.52 -7.13
N VAL A 172 -7.93 -10.47 -6.67
CA VAL A 172 -7.32 -9.17 -6.36
C VAL A 172 -7.53 -8.83 -4.89
N GLN A 173 -6.47 -8.44 -4.20
CA GLN A 173 -6.52 -7.87 -2.87
C GLN A 173 -5.91 -6.45 -2.91
N GLY A 174 -6.51 -5.49 -2.20
CA GLY A 174 -5.99 -4.13 -2.11
C GLY A 174 -6.44 -3.36 -0.88
N GLY A 175 -5.48 -2.63 -0.30
CA GLY A 175 -5.68 -1.58 0.70
C GLY A 175 -5.21 -0.23 0.15
N ASP A 176 -5.52 0.88 0.77
CA ASP A 176 -5.11 2.23 0.34
C ASP A 176 -5.32 2.48 -1.17
N TRP A 177 -4.29 2.95 -1.92
CA TRP A 177 -4.33 3.05 -3.37
C TRP A 177 -4.58 1.69 -4.04
N GLY A 178 -4.12 0.61 -3.44
CA GLY A 178 -4.42 -0.75 -3.91
C GLY A 178 -5.90 -1.05 -3.94
N SER A 179 -6.70 -0.49 -3.02
CA SER A 179 -8.17 -0.58 -3.07
C SER A 179 -8.74 0.15 -4.28
N VAL A 180 -8.32 1.39 -4.54
CA VAL A 180 -8.79 2.19 -5.69
C VAL A 180 -8.40 1.52 -7.02
N ILE A 181 -7.16 1.04 -7.10
CA ILE A 181 -6.64 0.31 -8.27
C ILE A 181 -7.37 -1.02 -8.44
N GLY A 182 -7.54 -1.80 -7.35
CA GLY A 182 -8.21 -3.11 -7.37
C GLY A 182 -9.68 -3.02 -7.77
N ARG A 183 -10.41 -2.01 -7.28
CA ARG A 183 -11.79 -1.73 -7.71
C ARG A 183 -11.84 -1.43 -9.21
N THR A 184 -10.96 -0.54 -9.68
CA THR A 184 -10.90 -0.17 -11.10
C THR A 184 -10.49 -1.35 -11.98
N LEU A 185 -9.55 -2.18 -11.53
CA LEU A 185 -9.17 -3.42 -12.18
C LEU A 185 -10.37 -4.37 -12.30
N SER A 186 -11.13 -4.51 -11.22
CA SER A 186 -12.30 -5.39 -11.15
C SER A 186 -13.48 -4.91 -11.99
N THR A 187 -13.60 -3.60 -12.27
CA THR A 187 -14.61 -3.07 -13.20
C THR A 187 -14.18 -3.22 -14.65
N GLN A 188 -12.95 -2.79 -14.98
CA GLN A 188 -12.45 -2.78 -16.36
C GLN A 188 -12.11 -4.19 -16.89
N PHE A 189 -11.71 -5.11 -16.02
CA PHE A 189 -11.25 -6.47 -16.34
C PHE A 189 -12.06 -7.54 -15.59
N SER A 190 -13.38 -7.32 -15.47
CA SER A 190 -14.29 -8.22 -14.74
C SER A 190 -14.34 -9.65 -15.28
N SER A 191 -13.93 -9.84 -16.55
CA SER A 191 -13.79 -11.18 -17.13
C SER A 191 -12.54 -11.93 -16.66
N GLU A 192 -11.54 -11.25 -16.10
CA GLU A 192 -10.25 -11.80 -15.66
C GLU A 192 -10.17 -11.89 -14.13
N VAL A 193 -10.79 -10.94 -13.43
CA VAL A 193 -10.85 -10.90 -11.96
C VAL A 193 -11.94 -11.84 -11.43
N VAL A 194 -11.54 -12.84 -10.64
CA VAL A 194 -12.47 -13.82 -10.05
C VAL A 194 -13.16 -13.28 -8.79
N GLY A 195 -12.52 -12.35 -8.09
CA GLY A 195 -13.05 -11.71 -6.90
C GLY A 195 -12.12 -10.62 -6.41
N LEU A 196 -12.64 -9.72 -5.58
CA LEU A 196 -11.94 -8.57 -5.00
C LEU A 196 -12.02 -8.62 -3.48
N HIS A 197 -10.88 -8.59 -2.81
CA HIS A 197 -10.80 -8.46 -1.36
C HIS A 197 -10.23 -7.07 -1.00
N LEU A 198 -10.88 -6.37 -0.09
CA LEU A 198 -10.53 -5.02 0.33
C LEU A 198 -10.38 -4.93 1.85
N ASN A 199 -9.38 -4.19 2.32
CA ASN A 199 -9.27 -3.74 3.73
C ASN A 199 -9.28 -2.21 3.87
N PHE A 200 -9.58 -1.51 2.80
CA PHE A 200 -9.78 -0.06 2.73
C PHE A 200 -11.04 0.21 1.91
N GLY A 201 -11.93 1.06 2.41
CA GLY A 201 -13.20 1.35 1.76
C GLY A 201 -13.33 2.80 1.30
N THR A 202 -14.10 3.00 0.23
CA THR A 202 -14.54 4.33 -0.18
C THR A 202 -16.01 4.50 0.14
N ALA A 203 -16.34 5.54 0.90
CA ALA A 203 -17.72 5.85 1.24
C ALA A 203 -18.56 6.14 0.00
N THR A 204 -19.67 5.43 -0.15
CA THR A 204 -20.66 5.74 -1.19
C THR A 204 -21.74 6.60 -0.57
N PRO A 205 -22.07 7.75 -1.17
CA PRO A 205 -23.08 8.65 -0.62
C PRO A 205 -24.43 7.96 -0.41
N VAL A 206 -25.13 8.36 0.63
CA VAL A 206 -26.52 7.98 0.85
C VAL A 206 -27.36 8.47 -0.32
N PRO A 207 -28.20 7.61 -0.94
CA PRO A 207 -29.02 8.01 -2.07
C PRO A 207 -29.96 9.16 -1.74
N ALA A 208 -30.21 10.05 -2.70
CA ALA A 208 -31.11 11.17 -2.49
C ALA A 208 -32.52 10.71 -2.06
N GLY A 209 -33.03 11.28 -0.97
CA GLY A 209 -34.34 10.95 -0.41
C GLY A 209 -34.34 9.76 0.56
N GLN A 210 -33.17 9.21 0.87
CA GLN A 210 -33.01 8.24 1.96
C GLN A 210 -32.34 8.92 3.16
N GLU A 211 -32.70 8.48 4.37
CA GLU A 211 -32.01 8.89 5.58
C GLU A 211 -30.83 7.96 5.83
N PRO A 212 -29.66 8.47 6.30
CA PRO A 212 -28.55 7.62 6.66
C PRO A 212 -28.88 6.72 7.85
N THR A 213 -28.28 5.55 7.92
CA THR A 213 -28.32 4.72 9.13
C THR A 213 -27.52 5.39 10.26
N GLN A 214 -27.62 4.86 11.50
CA GLN A 214 -26.80 5.39 12.60
C GLN A 214 -25.31 5.21 12.33
N ASP A 215 -24.89 4.04 11.84
CA ASP A 215 -23.49 3.72 11.52
C ASP A 215 -22.94 4.65 10.42
N GLU A 216 -23.75 4.97 9.42
CA GLU A 216 -23.37 5.93 8.37
C GLU A 216 -23.24 7.35 8.94
N THR A 217 -24.15 7.73 9.84
CA THR A 217 -24.10 9.06 10.50
C THR A 217 -22.85 9.19 11.36
N ASP A 218 -22.53 8.17 12.14
CA ASP A 218 -21.36 8.14 13.01
C ASP A 218 -20.06 8.14 12.19
N TYR A 219 -19.99 7.34 11.13
CA TYR A 219 -18.86 7.33 10.21
C TYR A 219 -18.65 8.70 9.54
N LEU A 220 -19.71 9.33 9.05
CA LEU A 220 -19.61 10.65 8.41
C LEU A 220 -19.17 11.73 9.41
N ALA A 221 -19.66 11.66 10.65
CA ALA A 221 -19.23 12.56 11.71
C ALA A 221 -17.74 12.37 12.07
N TYR A 222 -17.30 11.12 12.21
CA TYR A 222 -15.88 10.78 12.38
C TYR A 222 -15.04 11.37 11.25
N ARG A 223 -15.42 11.12 9.99
CA ARG A 223 -14.68 11.61 8.82
C ARG A 223 -14.60 13.14 8.77
N ALA A 224 -15.69 13.81 9.08
CA ALA A 224 -15.74 15.28 9.10
C ALA A 224 -14.82 15.90 10.16
N ALA A 225 -14.61 15.21 11.29
CA ALA A 225 -13.66 15.61 12.33
C ALA A 225 -12.21 15.28 11.96
N TRP A 226 -11.98 14.12 11.35
CA TRP A 226 -10.65 13.60 11.03
C TRP A 226 -10.00 14.28 9.81
N GLU A 227 -10.77 14.53 8.74
CA GLU A 227 -10.24 15.03 7.46
C GLU A 227 -9.49 16.36 7.54
N PRO A 228 -9.94 17.38 8.27
CA PRO A 228 -9.23 18.66 8.35
C PRO A 228 -7.82 18.55 8.91
N GLU A 229 -7.63 17.67 9.89
CA GLU A 229 -6.37 17.50 10.61
C GLU A 229 -5.40 16.54 9.87
N GLU A 230 -5.93 15.46 9.27
CA GLU A 230 -5.13 14.34 8.82
C GLU A 230 -4.84 14.30 7.30
N THR A 231 -5.51 15.13 6.48
CA THR A 231 -5.40 15.04 5.01
C THR A 231 -4.47 16.06 4.37
N ALA A 232 -3.72 16.84 5.15
CA ALA A 232 -2.78 17.85 4.61
C ALA A 232 -1.74 17.24 3.67
N TYR A 233 -1.24 16.03 3.97
CA TYR A 233 -0.30 15.29 3.13
C TYR A 233 -0.89 14.98 1.74
N MET A 234 -2.17 14.59 1.66
CA MET A 234 -2.88 14.32 0.40
C MET A 234 -2.96 15.58 -0.47
N ARG A 235 -3.25 16.72 0.15
CA ARG A 235 -3.30 18.03 -0.56
C ARG A 235 -1.93 18.43 -1.06
N GLN A 236 -0.88 18.27 -0.23
CA GLN A 236 0.49 18.58 -0.64
C GLN A 236 0.93 17.69 -1.81
N GLN A 237 0.73 16.39 -1.71
CA GLN A 237 1.08 15.42 -2.75
C GLN A 237 0.19 15.54 -3.99
N GLY A 238 -1.09 15.89 -3.82
CA GLY A 238 -2.05 16.09 -4.91
C GLY A 238 -1.87 17.40 -5.68
N THR A 239 -1.10 18.36 -5.17
CA THR A 239 -0.94 19.68 -5.81
C THR A 239 0.50 20.02 -6.18
N ARG A 240 1.48 19.74 -5.31
CA ARG A 240 2.89 20.13 -5.48
C ARG A 240 3.85 19.03 -4.98
N PRO A 241 3.74 17.77 -5.48
CA PRO A 241 4.59 16.68 -5.04
C PRO A 241 6.08 16.94 -5.30
N GLN A 242 6.42 17.61 -6.40
CA GLN A 242 7.80 17.92 -6.75
C GLN A 242 8.49 18.84 -5.71
N THR A 243 7.77 19.81 -5.16
CA THR A 243 8.32 20.73 -4.15
C THR A 243 8.66 19.98 -2.87
N LEU A 244 7.78 19.10 -2.40
CA LEU A 244 8.00 18.23 -1.25
C LEU A 244 9.19 17.27 -1.50
N GLY A 245 9.26 16.73 -2.72
CA GLY A 245 10.25 15.74 -3.12
C GLY A 245 11.71 16.19 -2.94
N TYR A 246 12.02 17.49 -3.12
CA TYR A 246 13.39 17.98 -2.89
C TYR A 246 13.85 17.76 -1.45
N GLY A 247 13.00 18.03 -0.47
CA GLY A 247 13.35 17.84 0.94
C GLY A 247 13.42 16.35 1.31
N LEU A 248 12.44 15.56 0.88
CA LEU A 248 12.35 14.15 1.24
C LEU A 248 13.40 13.27 0.53
N THR A 249 13.86 13.68 -0.66
CA THR A 249 14.94 12.98 -1.39
C THR A 249 16.32 13.30 -0.80
N ASP A 250 16.50 14.47 -0.21
CA ASP A 250 17.80 14.91 0.32
C ASP A 250 18.01 14.54 1.80
N SER A 251 16.92 14.49 2.58
CA SER A 251 16.97 14.21 4.02
C SER A 251 16.38 12.84 4.36
N PRO A 252 17.18 11.84 4.76
CA PRO A 252 16.64 10.54 5.20
C PRO A 252 15.77 10.70 6.46
N VAL A 253 16.15 11.59 7.38
CA VAL A 253 15.35 11.86 8.59
C VAL A 253 14.05 12.58 8.26
N GLY A 254 14.05 13.50 7.28
CA GLY A 254 12.81 14.13 6.79
C GLY A 254 11.87 13.12 6.12
N LEU A 255 12.42 12.19 5.35
CA LEU A 255 11.65 11.10 4.76
C LEU A 255 11.06 10.16 5.82
N MET A 256 11.89 9.77 6.81
CA MET A 256 11.44 8.96 7.94
C MET A 256 10.29 9.66 8.69
N ALA A 257 10.44 10.95 9.01
CA ALA A 257 9.39 11.70 9.70
C ALA A 257 8.09 11.73 8.90
N TRP A 258 8.15 11.98 7.58
CA TRP A 258 6.98 12.04 6.71
C TRP A 258 6.20 10.72 6.62
N ILE A 259 6.91 9.60 6.67
CA ILE A 259 6.30 8.25 6.60
C ILE A 259 5.85 7.79 7.99
N LEU A 260 6.69 7.96 9.02
CA LEU A 260 6.43 7.51 10.39
C LEU A 260 5.15 8.13 10.97
N GLU A 261 4.90 9.41 10.69
CA GLU A 261 3.65 10.07 11.09
C GLU A 261 2.42 9.26 10.66
N LYS A 262 2.45 8.69 9.44
CA LYS A 262 1.31 7.91 8.91
C LYS A 262 1.25 6.50 9.50
N PHE A 263 2.39 5.89 9.79
CA PHE A 263 2.39 4.64 10.53
C PHE A 263 1.79 4.83 11.93
N TRP A 264 2.14 5.93 12.61
CA TRP A 264 1.53 6.22 13.91
C TRP A 264 0.03 6.53 13.79
N ALA A 265 -0.36 7.45 12.91
CA ALA A 265 -1.72 7.95 12.82
C ALA A 265 -2.76 6.92 12.31
N TRP A 266 -2.31 5.85 11.63
CA TRP A 266 -3.20 4.90 10.94
C TRP A 266 -3.06 3.46 11.41
N SER A 267 -2.14 3.15 12.32
CA SER A 267 -2.03 1.83 12.94
C SER A 267 -2.91 1.74 14.20
N ASP A 268 -3.24 0.51 14.57
CA ASP A 268 -3.96 0.21 15.81
C ASP A 268 -2.96 0.16 16.98
N HIS A 269 -2.96 1.18 17.81
CA HIS A 269 -2.08 1.28 18.98
C HIS A 269 -2.76 2.08 20.09
N ASP A 270 -2.27 1.96 21.30
CA ASP A 270 -2.71 2.78 22.44
C ASP A 270 -2.21 4.23 22.29
N ASP A 271 -2.82 5.16 23.03
CA ASP A 271 -2.44 6.59 23.01
C ASP A 271 -1.03 6.88 23.61
N ASP A 272 -0.24 5.86 23.95
CA ASP A 272 1.12 6.01 24.42
C ASP A 272 2.07 6.22 23.24
N ASP A 273 2.94 7.23 23.32
CA ASP A 273 3.87 7.62 22.27
C ASP A 273 4.80 6.49 21.78
N LEU A 274 5.04 5.46 22.59
CA LEU A 274 5.89 4.31 22.28
C LEU A 274 5.13 3.04 21.93
N SER A 275 3.81 3.02 22.11
CA SER A 275 2.99 1.79 21.92
C SER A 275 2.98 1.28 20.49
N LEU A 276 3.25 2.13 19.48
CA LEU A 276 3.34 1.72 18.08
C LEU A 276 4.23 0.49 17.88
N TRP A 277 5.35 0.41 18.60
CA TRP A 277 6.32 -0.69 18.45
C TRP A 277 5.88 -2.02 19.08
N GLU A 278 4.74 -2.06 19.75
CA GLU A 278 4.09 -3.29 20.20
C GLU A 278 3.24 -3.93 19.09
N TYR A 279 2.83 -3.12 18.11
CA TYR A 279 1.92 -3.49 17.02
C TYR A 279 2.60 -3.56 15.65
N VAL A 280 3.66 -2.78 15.45
CA VAL A 280 4.41 -2.72 14.19
C VAL A 280 5.90 -2.90 14.46
N ASP A 281 6.56 -3.75 13.69
CA ASP A 281 8.00 -4.00 13.82
C ASP A 281 8.83 -2.80 13.32
N LYS A 282 9.73 -2.30 14.16
CA LYS A 282 10.62 -1.16 13.85
C LYS A 282 11.44 -1.38 12.58
N ASP A 283 11.98 -2.59 12.44
CA ASP A 283 12.82 -2.93 11.29
C ASP A 283 11.99 -2.94 10.00
N GLU A 284 10.73 -3.37 10.04
CA GLU A 284 9.84 -3.36 8.87
C GLU A 284 9.50 -1.93 8.45
N VAL A 285 9.22 -1.03 9.40
CA VAL A 285 9.00 0.40 9.12
C VAL A 285 10.27 1.03 8.52
N ILE A 286 11.43 0.80 9.13
CA ILE A 286 12.71 1.29 8.60
C ILE A 286 12.98 0.71 7.21
N THR A 287 12.72 -0.58 7.01
CA THR A 287 12.90 -1.24 5.70
C THR A 287 12.01 -0.61 4.63
N ASN A 288 10.76 -0.31 4.96
CA ASN A 288 9.87 0.40 4.04
C ASN A 288 10.41 1.79 3.68
N VAL A 289 10.90 2.56 4.66
CA VAL A 289 11.56 3.87 4.42
C VAL A 289 12.84 3.71 3.60
N MET A 290 13.64 2.68 3.88
CA MET A 290 14.87 2.36 3.12
C MET A 290 14.59 2.10 1.65
N ILE A 291 13.48 1.44 1.30
CA ILE A 291 13.09 1.23 -0.09
C ILE A 291 12.87 2.57 -0.80
N TYR A 292 12.13 3.49 -0.18
CA TYR A 292 11.92 4.84 -0.74
C TYR A 292 13.24 5.60 -0.87
N TRP A 293 14.09 5.50 0.14
CA TRP A 293 15.38 6.19 0.18
C TRP A 293 16.35 5.68 -0.89
N LEU A 294 16.62 4.39 -0.87
CA LEU A 294 17.62 3.78 -1.76
C LEU A 294 17.22 3.83 -3.24
N THR A 295 15.93 3.73 -3.52
CA THR A 295 15.42 3.81 -4.90
C THR A 295 15.19 5.25 -5.37
N GLY A 296 15.14 6.22 -4.46
CA GLY A 296 14.83 7.63 -4.76
C GLY A 296 13.40 7.83 -5.27
N ARG A 297 12.44 6.98 -4.88
CA ARG A 297 11.08 6.95 -5.45
C ARG A 297 10.05 7.80 -4.70
N VAL A 298 10.42 8.53 -3.67
CA VAL A 298 9.46 9.30 -2.86
C VAL A 298 8.64 10.29 -3.69
N THR A 299 9.27 11.03 -4.60
CA THR A 299 8.57 12.01 -5.44
C THR A 299 7.68 11.32 -6.48
N SER A 300 8.18 10.26 -7.10
CA SER A 300 7.44 9.54 -8.14
C SER A 300 6.22 8.82 -7.52
N ALA A 301 6.37 8.22 -6.36
CA ALA A 301 5.27 7.62 -5.60
C ALA A 301 4.20 8.65 -5.20
N ALA A 302 4.61 9.82 -4.72
CA ALA A 302 3.68 10.90 -4.36
C ALA A 302 2.85 11.42 -5.56
N ARG A 303 3.33 11.25 -6.80
CA ARG A 303 2.60 11.70 -8.00
C ARG A 303 1.27 10.97 -8.23
N ILE A 304 1.04 9.79 -7.67
CA ILE A 304 -0.27 9.11 -7.77
C ILE A 304 -1.40 10.01 -7.26
N TYR A 305 -1.15 10.79 -6.19
CA TYR A 305 -2.10 11.78 -5.68
C TYR A 305 -2.33 12.91 -6.67
N TYR A 306 -1.26 13.42 -7.27
CA TYR A 306 -1.34 14.48 -8.28
C TYR A 306 -2.14 14.03 -9.50
N GLU A 307 -1.82 12.87 -10.03
CA GLU A 307 -2.51 12.29 -11.18
C GLU A 307 -3.99 12.06 -10.90
N MET A 308 -4.34 11.52 -9.71
CA MET A 308 -5.73 11.32 -9.32
C MET A 308 -6.50 12.63 -9.17
N THR A 309 -5.88 13.71 -8.68
CA THR A 309 -6.56 15.00 -8.53
C THR A 309 -6.72 15.74 -9.85
N HIS A 310 -5.94 15.40 -10.87
CA HIS A 310 -5.92 16.06 -12.18
C HIS A 310 -6.54 15.24 -13.33
N VAL A 311 -7.15 14.08 -13.03
CA VAL A 311 -7.89 13.31 -14.03
C VAL A 311 -9.03 14.16 -14.63
N SER A 312 -9.26 14.02 -15.92
CA SER A 312 -10.39 14.64 -16.59
C SER A 312 -11.74 14.14 -16.04
N ALA A 313 -12.81 14.87 -16.33
CA ALA A 313 -14.15 14.43 -15.89
C ALA A 313 -14.55 13.09 -16.50
N ASP A 314 -14.16 12.83 -17.74
CA ASP A 314 -14.47 11.58 -18.44
C ASP A 314 -13.70 10.40 -17.84
N GLU A 315 -12.41 10.58 -17.54
CA GLU A 315 -11.59 9.55 -16.88
C GLU A 315 -12.05 9.29 -15.44
N ARG A 316 -12.58 10.31 -14.75
CA ARG A 316 -13.10 10.19 -13.39
C ARG A 316 -14.33 9.28 -13.31
N ALA A 317 -15.10 9.15 -14.37
CA ALA A 317 -16.32 8.34 -14.39
C ALA A 317 -16.05 6.88 -14.04
N VAL A 318 -14.90 6.31 -14.41
CA VAL A 318 -14.54 4.92 -14.11
C VAL A 318 -14.49 4.61 -12.62
N TYR A 319 -14.16 5.60 -11.77
CA TYR A 319 -14.10 5.40 -10.32
C TYR A 319 -15.48 5.36 -9.64
N ALA A 320 -16.53 5.80 -10.35
CA ALA A 320 -17.90 5.74 -9.87
C ALA A 320 -18.63 4.44 -10.30
N GLU A 321 -18.01 3.62 -11.14
CA GLU A 321 -18.59 2.35 -11.59
C GLU A 321 -18.68 1.36 -10.43
N ALA A 322 -19.81 0.65 -10.33
CA ALA A 322 -20.00 -0.39 -9.34
C ALA A 322 -19.18 -1.64 -9.70
N VAL A 323 -18.53 -2.22 -8.71
CA VAL A 323 -17.82 -3.49 -8.86
C VAL A 323 -18.82 -4.63 -8.86
N THR A 324 -18.88 -5.41 -9.94
CA THR A 324 -19.83 -6.52 -10.11
C THR A 324 -19.28 -7.89 -9.74
N VAL A 325 -17.96 -8.06 -9.69
CA VAL A 325 -17.36 -9.33 -9.24
C VAL A 325 -17.62 -9.53 -7.74
N PRO A 326 -17.66 -10.77 -7.23
CA PRO A 326 -17.76 -11.03 -5.80
C PRO A 326 -16.73 -10.25 -5.03
N THR A 327 -17.15 -9.54 -3.98
CA THR A 327 -16.25 -8.67 -3.20
C THR A 327 -16.35 -8.99 -1.72
N ALA A 328 -15.19 -9.12 -1.07
CA ALA A 328 -15.04 -9.16 0.38
C ALA A 328 -14.55 -7.81 0.89
N TYR A 329 -15.00 -7.44 2.07
CA TYR A 329 -14.48 -6.29 2.80
C TYR A 329 -14.11 -6.69 4.22
N ALA A 330 -12.84 -6.55 4.57
CA ALA A 330 -12.30 -6.77 5.91
C ALA A 330 -12.13 -5.41 6.60
N LYS A 331 -12.97 -5.13 7.59
CA LYS A 331 -12.96 -3.90 8.38
C LYS A 331 -12.04 -4.08 9.58
N PHE A 332 -10.97 -3.30 9.63
CA PHE A 332 -10.06 -3.20 10.78
C PHE A 332 -10.41 -1.97 11.62
N PRO A 333 -10.35 -2.04 12.96
CA PRO A 333 -10.89 -1.01 13.84
C PRO A 333 -10.21 0.35 13.72
N ALA A 334 -8.90 0.40 13.49
CA ALA A 334 -8.13 1.64 13.37
C ALA A 334 -7.92 2.11 11.92
N GLU A 335 -8.56 1.48 10.91
CA GLU A 335 -8.54 1.97 9.53
C GLU A 335 -9.35 3.28 9.41
N PRO A 336 -8.72 4.43 9.04
CA PRO A 336 -9.44 5.71 8.95
C PRO A 336 -10.53 5.74 7.87
N PHE A 337 -10.40 4.89 6.84
CA PHE A 337 -11.34 4.76 5.72
C PHE A 337 -12.11 3.44 5.79
N ALA A 338 -12.76 3.19 6.94
CA ALA A 338 -13.54 1.99 7.21
C ALA A 338 -15.05 2.28 7.19
N PRO A 339 -15.66 2.50 5.99
CA PRO A 339 -17.08 2.77 5.89
C PRO A 339 -17.91 1.59 6.42
N PRO A 340 -19.12 1.84 6.93
CA PRO A 340 -20.03 0.79 7.34
C PRO A 340 -20.50 -0.06 6.14
N ARG A 341 -21.03 -1.22 6.46
CA ARG A 341 -21.43 -2.25 5.49
C ARG A 341 -22.35 -1.68 4.40
N GLU A 342 -23.34 -0.89 4.77
CA GLU A 342 -24.34 -0.34 3.84
C GLU A 342 -23.72 0.57 2.78
N MET A 343 -22.66 1.30 3.13
CA MET A 343 -21.92 2.11 2.16
C MET A 343 -21.14 1.25 1.18
N MET A 344 -20.61 0.13 1.63
CA MET A 344 -19.90 -0.83 0.76
C MET A 344 -20.88 -1.53 -0.18
N GLU A 345 -22.00 -2.02 0.33
CA GLU A 345 -23.04 -2.72 -0.48
C GLU A 345 -23.56 -1.88 -1.65
N ARG A 346 -23.51 -0.55 -1.55
CA ARG A 346 -23.92 0.36 -2.64
C ARG A 346 -22.92 0.46 -3.79
N SER A 347 -21.69 0.08 -3.58
CA SER A 347 -20.61 0.30 -4.56
C SER A 347 -19.94 -0.98 -5.06
N VAL A 348 -20.14 -2.10 -4.37
CA VAL A 348 -19.55 -3.39 -4.72
C VAL A 348 -20.57 -4.52 -4.57
N ASN A 349 -20.36 -5.63 -5.27
CA ASN A 349 -21.09 -6.88 -5.03
C ASN A 349 -20.57 -7.56 -3.76
N LEU A 350 -20.95 -7.02 -2.60
CA LEU A 350 -20.45 -7.44 -1.29
C LEU A 350 -21.01 -8.81 -0.91
N VAL A 351 -20.17 -9.84 -0.87
CA VAL A 351 -20.55 -11.21 -0.50
C VAL A 351 -19.97 -11.65 0.85
N GLN A 352 -18.92 -10.97 1.32
CA GLN A 352 -18.32 -11.17 2.65
C GLN A 352 -18.04 -9.81 3.28
N PHE A 353 -18.36 -9.69 4.57
CA PHE A 353 -18.01 -8.52 5.39
C PHE A 353 -17.52 -9.05 6.73
N SER A 354 -16.25 -8.82 7.02
CA SER A 354 -15.58 -9.23 8.24
C SER A 354 -15.25 -8.01 9.09
N GLU A 355 -15.50 -8.08 10.40
CA GLU A 355 -15.04 -7.09 11.36
C GLU A 355 -14.00 -7.74 12.27
N HIS A 356 -12.85 -7.10 12.37
CA HIS A 356 -11.72 -7.57 13.18
C HIS A 356 -11.61 -6.79 14.47
N GLU A 357 -11.05 -7.43 15.51
CA GLU A 357 -10.92 -6.85 16.84
C GLU A 357 -9.66 -5.98 17.01
N ALA A 358 -8.66 -6.17 16.12
CA ALA A 358 -7.38 -5.48 16.15
C ALA A 358 -6.83 -5.25 14.73
N GLY A 359 -6.01 -4.21 14.57
CA GLY A 359 -5.36 -3.80 13.35
C GLY A 359 -5.93 -2.51 12.78
N GLY A 360 -5.14 -1.85 11.96
CA GLY A 360 -5.46 -0.58 11.33
C GLY A 360 -5.24 -0.62 9.82
N HIS A 361 -4.76 0.51 9.32
CA HIS A 361 -4.52 0.74 7.89
C HIS A 361 -3.51 -0.25 7.29
N PHE A 362 -2.45 -0.54 8.03
CA PHE A 362 -1.40 -1.44 7.60
C PHE A 362 -1.69 -2.89 8.05
N ALA A 363 -2.91 -3.37 7.80
CA ALA A 363 -3.40 -4.64 8.31
C ALA A 363 -2.46 -5.84 8.05
N ALA A 364 -1.78 -5.87 6.90
CA ALA A 364 -0.82 -6.93 6.56
C ALA A 364 0.49 -6.84 7.35
N PHE A 365 0.88 -5.65 7.83
CA PHE A 365 1.97 -5.47 8.80
C PHE A 365 1.53 -5.79 10.22
N GLU A 366 0.40 -5.22 10.64
CA GLU A 366 -0.06 -5.25 12.03
C GLU A 366 -0.60 -6.62 12.43
N GLN A 367 -1.35 -7.25 11.52
CA GLN A 367 -2.10 -8.48 11.76
C GLN A 367 -1.94 -9.48 10.60
N PRO A 368 -0.71 -9.89 10.21
CA PRO A 368 -0.46 -10.66 8.98
C PRO A 368 -1.24 -11.97 8.91
N ASP A 369 -1.39 -12.69 10.03
CA ASP A 369 -2.12 -13.95 10.09
C ASP A 369 -3.64 -13.75 9.97
N THR A 370 -4.19 -12.71 10.61
CA THR A 370 -5.61 -12.37 10.52
C THR A 370 -5.97 -11.90 9.13
N PHE A 371 -5.15 -11.02 8.56
CA PHE A 371 -5.26 -10.57 7.17
C PHE A 371 -5.22 -11.76 6.20
N ALA A 372 -4.22 -12.64 6.31
CA ALA A 372 -4.12 -13.80 5.43
C ALA A 372 -5.31 -14.76 5.57
N ARG A 373 -5.79 -15.03 6.79
CA ARG A 373 -6.97 -15.87 7.01
C ARG A 373 -8.24 -15.31 6.39
N ASP A 374 -8.44 -13.99 6.45
CA ASP A 374 -9.62 -13.36 5.83
C ASP A 374 -9.57 -13.48 4.32
N VAL A 375 -8.40 -13.19 3.72
CA VAL A 375 -8.15 -13.35 2.27
C VAL A 375 -8.41 -14.80 1.83
N ILE A 376 -7.85 -15.80 2.55
CA ILE A 376 -8.05 -17.23 2.25
C ILE A 376 -9.52 -17.59 2.35
N SER A 377 -10.19 -17.19 3.44
CA SER A 377 -11.60 -17.47 3.68
C SER A 377 -12.48 -17.03 2.52
N PHE A 378 -12.22 -15.87 1.96
CA PHE A 378 -12.96 -15.36 0.82
C PHE A 378 -12.64 -16.12 -0.47
N PHE A 379 -11.36 -16.19 -0.86
CA PHE A 379 -11.00 -16.76 -2.16
C PHE A 379 -11.22 -18.29 -2.23
N ASP A 380 -11.21 -18.98 -1.11
CA ASP A 380 -11.56 -20.41 -1.07
C ASP A 380 -13.03 -20.67 -1.43
N THR A 381 -13.92 -19.69 -1.25
CA THR A 381 -15.32 -19.79 -1.70
C THR A 381 -15.48 -19.68 -3.23
N LEU A 382 -14.45 -19.19 -3.92
CA LEU A 382 -14.43 -18.94 -5.37
C LEU A 382 -13.55 -19.95 -6.15
N SER A 383 -12.93 -20.90 -5.42
CA SER A 383 -11.95 -21.87 -5.93
C SER A 383 -12.59 -23.14 -6.45
#